data_a3e6f59984d511279ae0bfe9b8802ce2
#
_entry.id   a3e6f59984d511279ae0bfe9b8802ce2
#
_cell.length_a   1.000
_cell.length_b   1.000
_cell.length_c   1.000
_cell.angle_alpha   90.00
_cell.angle_beta   90.00
_cell.angle_gamma   90.00
#
_symmetry.space_group_name_H-M   'P 1'
#
loop_
_entity.id
_entity.type
_entity.pdbx_description
1 polymer ?
#
loop_
_entity_poly.entity_id
_entity_poly.type
_entity_poly.pdbx_seq_one_letter_code
_entity_poly.pdbx_strand_id
1 'polypeptide(L)'
;MLTFKKNALLGKISAEPLCMQYKQAWRACGNDKESLVKLALSQQSIPYFSHACYEHLGLTKEYILENFSEYINGKRVFDDVEGVNGYTYQLYVAFNGDLKAIADVTSLMWCNNIDVIIPQTKCPTLYISNSSDVHISCEGYNSPKIYLFDDSVVTIEDCDDTCGVIIYKYSDNATVNTGKFCLKEPKVFNKELRL
;
A
#
# COMPACT_ATOMS: atom_id res chain seq x y z
N MET A 1 16.22 -10.08 0.88
CA MET A 1 16.17 -9.28 2.10
C MET A 1 17.48 -8.54 2.39
N LEU A 2 18.64 -9.22 2.37
CA LEU A 2 19.96 -8.56 2.51
C LEU A 2 20.16 -7.43 1.50
N THR A 3 19.73 -7.61 0.24
CA THR A 3 19.86 -6.61 -0.82
C THR A 3 19.01 -5.38 -0.55
N PHE A 4 17.75 -5.55 -0.12
CA PHE A 4 16.88 -4.44 0.27
C PHE A 4 17.46 -3.66 1.44
N LYS A 5 17.86 -4.35 2.52
CA LYS A 5 18.53 -3.72 3.66
C LYS A 5 19.77 -2.95 3.24
N LYS A 6 20.60 -3.56 2.38
CA LYS A 6 21.81 -2.92 1.89
C LYS A 6 21.49 -1.66 1.08
N ASN A 7 20.50 -1.70 0.20
CA ASN A 7 20.09 -0.56 -0.60
C ASN A 7 19.45 0.55 0.24
N ALA A 8 18.59 0.20 1.19
CA ALA A 8 18.00 1.15 2.14
C ALA A 8 19.07 1.83 3.00
N LEU A 9 20.04 1.07 3.50
CA LEU A 9 21.15 1.58 4.32
C LEU A 9 22.13 2.45 3.53
N LEU A 10 22.29 2.20 2.24
CA LEU A 10 23.18 2.99 1.36
C LEU A 10 22.51 4.25 0.81
N GLY A 11 21.25 4.51 1.17
CA GLY A 11 20.49 5.66 0.67
C GLY A 11 20.13 5.57 -0.81
N LYS A 12 20.24 4.38 -1.43
CA LYS A 12 19.90 4.19 -2.84
C LYS A 12 18.40 4.22 -3.13
N ILE A 13 17.59 4.11 -2.09
CA ILE A 13 16.12 4.08 -2.17
C ILE A 13 15.53 5.47 -2.02
N SER A 14 16.30 6.45 -1.56
CA SER A 14 15.78 7.81 -1.42
C SER A 14 16.90 8.85 -1.34
N ALA A 15 16.67 10.00 -1.97
CA ALA A 15 17.52 11.18 -1.79
C ALA A 15 17.40 11.74 -0.36
N GLU A 16 16.26 11.54 0.30
CA GLU A 16 16.07 11.76 1.73
C GLU A 16 16.00 10.42 2.44
N PRO A 17 17.07 10.04 3.14
CA PRO A 17 17.10 8.74 3.80
C PRO A 17 16.01 8.63 4.87
N LEU A 18 15.44 7.44 5.03
CA LEU A 18 14.66 7.06 6.21
C LEU A 18 15.31 7.66 7.46
N CYS A 19 14.51 8.24 8.34
CA CYS A 19 15.03 8.83 9.56
C CYS A 19 15.88 7.83 10.37
N MET A 20 16.76 8.31 11.22
CA MET A 20 17.72 7.48 11.96
C MET A 20 17.02 6.35 12.74
N GLN A 21 15.85 6.63 13.31
CA GLN A 21 15.05 5.66 14.06
C GLN A 21 14.61 4.49 13.19
N TYR A 22 14.09 4.75 11.98
CA TYR A 22 13.70 3.70 11.05
C TYR A 22 14.89 2.90 10.51
N LYS A 23 16.04 3.57 10.27
CA LYS A 23 17.28 2.85 9.92
C LYS A 23 17.72 1.89 11.02
N GLN A 24 17.59 2.30 12.29
CA GLN A 24 17.89 1.45 13.44
C GLN A 24 16.88 0.30 13.54
N ALA A 25 15.58 0.56 13.37
CA ALA A 25 14.54 -0.47 13.35
C ALA A 25 14.79 -1.53 12.27
N TRP A 26 15.11 -1.11 11.04
CA TRP A 26 15.49 -2.04 9.96
C TRP A 26 16.71 -2.90 10.28
N ARG A 27 17.70 -2.34 10.99
CA ARG A 27 18.87 -3.09 11.45
C ARG A 27 18.50 -4.09 12.55
N ALA A 28 17.64 -3.67 13.48
CA ALA A 28 17.21 -4.48 14.61
C ALA A 28 16.38 -5.71 14.21
N CYS A 29 15.60 -5.64 13.13
CA CYS A 29 14.83 -6.79 12.64
C CYS A 29 15.67 -8.03 12.35
N GLY A 30 16.98 -7.91 12.12
CA GLY A 30 17.81 -9.06 11.78
C GLY A 30 17.27 -9.82 10.56
N ASN A 31 16.98 -11.11 10.75
CA ASN A 31 16.38 -11.99 9.75
C ASN A 31 14.93 -12.36 10.12
N ASP A 32 14.35 -11.73 11.14
CA ASP A 32 12.98 -11.98 11.53
C ASP A 32 12.01 -11.45 10.48
N LYS A 33 11.34 -12.38 9.78
CA LYS A 33 10.47 -12.08 8.64
C LYS A 33 9.25 -11.27 9.05
N GLU A 34 8.66 -11.58 10.18
CA GLU A 34 7.46 -10.88 10.66
C GLU A 34 7.77 -9.42 10.98
N SER A 35 8.82 -9.17 11.74
CA SER A 35 9.27 -7.80 12.04
C SER A 35 9.63 -7.01 10.78
N LEU A 36 10.21 -7.68 9.78
CA LEU A 36 10.53 -7.05 8.51
C LEU A 36 9.28 -6.65 7.72
N VAL A 37 8.24 -7.50 7.69
CA VAL A 37 6.97 -7.18 7.03
C VAL A 37 6.24 -6.06 7.79
N LYS A 38 6.14 -6.15 9.11
CA LYS A 38 5.56 -5.09 9.94
C LYS A 38 6.19 -3.73 9.64
N LEU A 39 7.53 -3.69 9.63
CA LEU A 39 8.25 -2.45 9.38
C LEU A 39 8.07 -1.94 7.94
N ALA A 40 8.02 -2.83 6.94
CA ALA A 40 7.77 -2.46 5.56
C ALA A 40 6.38 -1.82 5.36
N LEU A 41 5.38 -2.32 6.09
CA LEU A 41 4.00 -1.83 6.01
C LEU A 41 3.72 -0.60 6.88
N SER A 42 4.64 -0.19 7.76
CA SER A 42 4.46 1.00 8.59
C SER A 42 4.29 2.24 7.70
N GLN A 43 3.47 3.20 8.13
CA GLN A 43 3.15 4.41 7.35
C GLN A 43 4.37 5.16 6.82
N GLN A 44 5.47 5.17 7.58
CA GLN A 44 6.69 5.86 7.17
C GLN A 44 7.54 5.04 6.20
N SER A 45 7.47 3.71 6.25
CA SER A 45 8.27 2.82 5.41
C SER A 45 7.57 2.42 4.11
N ILE A 46 6.25 2.41 4.08
CA ILE A 46 5.49 1.82 2.96
C ILE A 46 5.74 2.52 1.62
N PRO A 47 5.89 3.85 1.51
CA PRO A 47 6.25 4.48 0.23
C PRO A 47 7.61 4.01 -0.29
N TYR A 48 8.59 3.86 0.60
CA TYR A 48 9.92 3.36 0.23
C TYR A 48 9.90 1.88 -0.13
N PHE A 49 9.07 1.09 0.54
CA PHE A 49 8.87 -0.31 0.24
C PHE A 49 8.25 -0.49 -1.15
N SER A 50 7.20 0.26 -1.46
CA SER A 50 6.54 0.25 -2.77
C SER A 50 7.50 0.66 -3.89
N HIS A 51 8.27 1.74 -3.68
CA HIS A 51 9.28 2.18 -4.63
C HIS A 51 10.39 1.13 -4.83
N ALA A 52 10.88 0.53 -3.75
CA ALA A 52 11.91 -0.51 -3.84
C ALA A 52 11.45 -1.74 -4.62
N CYS A 53 10.17 -2.07 -4.54
CA CYS A 53 9.57 -3.13 -5.35
C CYS A 53 9.48 -2.72 -6.82
N TYR A 54 8.95 -1.52 -7.10
CA TYR A 54 8.77 -1.01 -8.46
C TYR A 54 10.09 -0.82 -9.20
N GLU A 55 11.07 -0.20 -8.57
CA GLU A 55 12.40 0.05 -9.15
C GLU A 55 13.32 -1.20 -9.15
N HIS A 56 12.80 -2.35 -8.81
CA HIS A 56 13.56 -3.61 -8.75
C HIS A 56 14.83 -3.54 -7.87
N LEU A 57 14.76 -2.75 -6.79
CA LEU A 57 15.88 -2.58 -5.85
C LEU A 57 16.10 -3.80 -4.94
N GLY A 58 15.85 -4.99 -5.46
CA GLY A 58 16.06 -6.27 -4.79
C GLY A 58 14.81 -6.88 -4.16
N LEU A 59 13.64 -6.27 -4.37
CA LEU A 59 12.34 -6.78 -3.95
C LEU A 59 11.46 -7.04 -5.17
N THR A 60 11.74 -8.13 -5.88
CA THR A 60 10.89 -8.57 -6.99
C THR A 60 9.65 -9.28 -6.47
N LYS A 61 8.62 -9.34 -7.29
CA LYS A 61 7.39 -10.08 -7.01
C LYS A 61 7.68 -11.54 -6.63
N GLU A 62 8.50 -12.21 -7.41
CA GLU A 62 8.88 -13.61 -7.22
C GLU A 62 9.57 -13.81 -5.86
N TYR A 63 10.50 -12.91 -5.52
CA TYR A 63 11.19 -12.97 -4.23
C TYR A 63 10.21 -12.84 -3.04
N ILE A 64 9.24 -11.92 -3.13
CA ILE A 64 8.26 -11.73 -2.06
C ILE A 64 7.34 -12.94 -1.95
N LEU A 65 6.83 -13.46 -3.07
CA LEU A 65 5.97 -14.64 -3.10
C LEU A 65 6.68 -15.88 -2.53
N GLU A 66 7.95 -16.09 -2.87
CA GLU A 66 8.74 -17.24 -2.40
C GLU A 66 9.05 -17.15 -0.90
N ASN A 67 9.46 -15.97 -0.42
CA ASN A 67 10.00 -15.85 0.93
C ASN A 67 9.01 -15.38 1.99
N PHE A 68 7.87 -14.79 1.59
CA PHE A 68 6.89 -14.16 2.50
C PHE A 68 5.46 -14.65 2.29
N SER A 69 5.25 -15.80 1.66
CA SER A 69 3.92 -16.34 1.34
C SER A 69 2.97 -16.50 2.54
N GLU A 70 3.52 -16.66 3.75
CA GLU A 70 2.75 -16.76 4.99
C GLU A 70 2.25 -15.41 5.53
N TYR A 71 2.74 -14.30 4.98
CA TYR A 71 2.43 -12.93 5.44
C TYR A 71 1.62 -12.10 4.44
N ILE A 72 1.34 -12.65 3.27
CA ILE A 72 0.65 -11.95 2.17
C ILE A 72 -0.75 -12.48 1.94
N ASN A 73 -1.50 -11.78 1.09
CA ASN A 73 -2.86 -12.14 0.65
C ASN A 73 -3.86 -12.29 1.81
N GLY A 74 -3.77 -11.33 2.74
CA GLY A 74 -4.68 -11.24 3.88
C GLY A 74 -4.50 -12.31 4.94
N LYS A 75 -3.47 -13.16 4.82
CA LYS A 75 -3.23 -14.26 5.77
C LYS A 75 -2.92 -13.77 7.18
N ARG A 76 -2.33 -12.58 7.30
CA ARG A 76 -2.07 -11.95 8.60
C ARG A 76 -2.47 -10.49 8.61
N VAL A 77 -3.00 -10.07 9.74
CA VAL A 77 -3.18 -8.67 10.11
C VAL A 77 -2.06 -8.32 11.11
N PHE A 78 -1.34 -7.26 10.83
CA PHE A 78 -0.23 -6.80 11.68
C PHE A 78 -0.67 -5.56 12.45
N ASP A 79 -0.27 -5.48 13.71
CA ASP A 79 -0.41 -4.27 14.51
C ASP A 79 0.70 -3.27 14.16
N ASP A 80 0.49 -2.00 14.52
CA ASP A 80 1.50 -0.95 14.40
C ASP A 80 2.81 -1.36 15.09
N VAL A 81 3.92 -1.18 14.38
CA VAL A 81 5.27 -1.56 14.86
C VAL A 81 5.63 -0.85 16.17
N GLU A 82 5.16 0.37 16.36
CA GLU A 82 5.48 1.20 17.52
C GLU A 82 4.35 1.24 18.54
N GLY A 83 3.16 0.69 18.22
CA GLY A 83 1.98 0.77 19.06
C GLY A 83 1.46 2.20 19.28
N VAL A 84 1.95 3.16 18.50
CA VAL A 84 1.68 4.59 18.68
C VAL A 84 0.31 4.98 18.16
N ASN A 85 -0.11 4.37 17.06
CA ASN A 85 -1.36 4.72 16.38
C ASN A 85 -2.47 3.69 16.51
N GLY A 86 -2.16 2.48 16.98
CA GLY A 86 -3.11 1.36 17.07
C GLY A 86 -3.68 0.90 15.74
N TYR A 87 -3.01 1.17 14.63
CA TYR A 87 -3.44 0.78 13.29
C TYR A 87 -3.10 -0.67 12.99
N THR A 88 -3.97 -1.30 12.22
CA THR A 88 -3.76 -2.64 11.67
C THR A 88 -3.36 -2.55 10.19
N TYR A 89 -2.50 -3.48 9.73
CA TYR A 89 -1.93 -3.49 8.40
C TYR A 89 -2.12 -4.85 7.73
N GLN A 90 -2.38 -4.83 6.42
CA GLN A 90 -2.41 -6.04 5.57
C GLN A 90 -1.64 -5.81 4.27
N LEU A 91 -1.12 -6.92 3.72
CA LEU A 91 -0.40 -6.95 2.45
C LEU A 91 -1.03 -7.95 1.49
N TYR A 92 -1.27 -7.51 0.26
CA TYR A 92 -1.68 -8.34 -0.87
C TYR A 92 -0.66 -8.19 -2.00
N VAL A 93 -0.18 -9.31 -2.51
CA VAL A 93 0.82 -9.36 -3.58
C VAL A 93 0.37 -10.34 -4.65
N ALA A 94 0.26 -9.88 -5.89
CA ALA A 94 -0.21 -10.66 -7.03
C ALA A 94 -1.55 -11.38 -6.74
N PHE A 95 -2.40 -10.71 -5.99
CA PHE A 95 -3.75 -11.18 -5.67
C PHE A 95 -4.73 -10.77 -6.77
N ASN A 96 -5.75 -11.58 -6.98
CA ASN A 96 -6.89 -11.29 -7.83
C ASN A 96 -8.16 -11.79 -7.14
N GLY A 97 -9.29 -11.16 -7.41
CA GLY A 97 -10.59 -11.49 -6.82
C GLY A 97 -11.08 -10.45 -5.80
N ASP A 98 -12.07 -10.82 -5.02
CA ASP A 98 -12.75 -9.92 -4.12
C ASP A 98 -12.03 -9.80 -2.77
N LEU A 99 -11.93 -8.59 -2.26
CA LEU A 99 -11.32 -8.30 -0.98
C LEU A 99 -12.19 -7.32 -0.19
N LYS A 100 -12.39 -7.60 1.07
CA LYS A 100 -12.98 -6.65 2.01
C LYS A 100 -11.86 -5.95 2.78
N ALA A 101 -11.80 -4.63 2.71
CA ALA A 101 -10.79 -3.83 3.40
C ALA A 101 -11.08 -3.83 4.93
N ILE A 102 -10.50 -4.76 5.64
CA ILE A 102 -10.69 -4.94 7.09
C ILE A 102 -9.62 -4.28 7.96
N ALA A 103 -8.40 -4.14 7.44
CA ALA A 103 -7.32 -3.43 8.11
C ALA A 103 -7.44 -1.91 7.92
N ASP A 104 -6.83 -1.14 8.83
CA ASP A 104 -6.79 0.32 8.73
C ASP A 104 -5.88 0.77 7.59
N VAL A 105 -4.86 -0.03 7.28
CA VAL A 105 -3.94 0.18 6.17
C VAL A 105 -3.78 -1.10 5.36
N THR A 106 -4.01 -1.02 4.06
CA THR A 106 -3.87 -2.17 3.15
C THR A 106 -2.95 -1.79 1.99
N SER A 107 -1.93 -2.59 1.76
CA SER A 107 -1.02 -2.44 0.62
C SER A 107 -1.32 -3.48 -0.45
N LEU A 108 -1.49 -3.02 -1.69
CA LEU A 108 -1.82 -3.80 -2.88
C LEU A 108 -0.69 -3.65 -3.91
N MET A 109 0.00 -4.74 -4.24
CA MET A 109 1.16 -4.75 -5.13
C MET A 109 1.01 -5.84 -6.19
N TRP A 110 1.17 -5.51 -7.46
CA TRP A 110 0.97 -6.44 -8.60
C TRP A 110 -0.39 -7.15 -8.56
N CYS A 111 -1.41 -6.50 -8.00
CA CYS A 111 -2.76 -7.03 -7.94
C CYS A 111 -3.50 -6.68 -9.23
N ASN A 112 -4.04 -7.67 -9.93
CA ASN A 112 -4.73 -7.44 -11.19
C ASN A 112 -6.20 -7.76 -11.06
N ASN A 113 -7.06 -6.81 -11.48
CA ASN A 113 -8.51 -6.96 -11.51
C ASN A 113 -9.04 -7.39 -10.13
N ILE A 114 -8.72 -6.59 -9.13
CA ILE A 114 -9.13 -6.84 -7.74
C ILE A 114 -10.29 -5.94 -7.37
N ASP A 115 -11.37 -6.52 -6.85
CA ASP A 115 -12.52 -5.80 -6.33
C ASP A 115 -12.36 -5.58 -4.83
N VAL A 116 -12.28 -4.31 -4.41
CA VAL A 116 -12.12 -3.91 -3.02
C VAL A 116 -13.42 -3.30 -2.51
N ILE A 117 -14.04 -3.96 -1.54
CA ILE A 117 -15.20 -3.44 -0.83
C ILE A 117 -14.74 -2.70 0.43
N ILE A 118 -15.10 -1.43 0.56
CA ILE A 118 -14.85 -0.64 1.76
C ILE A 118 -16.13 -0.57 2.59
N PRO A 119 -16.17 -1.24 3.77
CA PRO A 119 -17.36 -1.27 4.61
C PRO A 119 -17.71 0.09 5.18
N GLN A 120 -18.97 0.34 5.44
CA GLN A 120 -19.53 1.59 5.97
C GLN A 120 -18.81 2.15 7.21
N THR A 121 -18.31 1.28 8.08
CA THR A 121 -17.69 1.68 9.34
C THR A 121 -16.18 1.90 9.24
N LYS A 122 -15.61 1.80 8.05
CA LYS A 122 -14.16 1.86 7.85
C LYS A 122 -13.76 3.05 6.98
N CYS A 123 -12.65 3.68 7.36
CA CYS A 123 -11.97 4.70 6.57
C CYS A 123 -10.52 4.27 6.31
N PRO A 124 -10.29 3.18 5.57
CA PRO A 124 -8.96 2.63 5.39
C PRO A 124 -8.06 3.54 4.58
N THR A 125 -6.77 3.33 4.74
CA THR A 125 -5.75 3.84 3.84
C THR A 125 -5.29 2.70 2.92
N LEU A 126 -5.40 2.91 1.61
CA LEU A 126 -4.95 1.96 0.60
C LEU A 126 -3.67 2.47 -0.07
N TYR A 127 -2.65 1.64 -0.14
CA TYR A 127 -1.42 1.89 -0.92
C TYR A 127 -1.45 0.95 -2.12
N ILE A 128 -1.59 1.51 -3.33
CA ILE A 128 -1.74 0.77 -4.58
C ILE A 128 -0.51 1.04 -5.44
N SER A 129 0.23 0.00 -5.82
CA SER A 129 1.50 0.12 -6.52
C SER A 129 1.80 -1.08 -7.44
N ASN A 130 2.88 -0.95 -8.21
CA ASN A 130 3.44 -2.03 -9.02
C ASN A 130 2.47 -2.55 -10.08
N SER A 131 1.98 -1.66 -10.92
CA SER A 131 1.03 -1.97 -12.02
C SER A 131 -0.24 -2.67 -11.54
N SER A 132 -0.71 -2.35 -10.33
CA SER A 132 -1.96 -2.90 -9.82
C SER A 132 -3.17 -2.26 -10.50
N ASP A 133 -4.20 -3.07 -10.76
CA ASP A 133 -5.51 -2.64 -11.27
C ASP A 133 -6.58 -2.98 -10.24
N VAL A 134 -7.19 -1.92 -9.67
CA VAL A 134 -8.03 -2.03 -8.47
C VAL A 134 -9.35 -1.32 -8.68
N HIS A 135 -10.44 -2.04 -8.46
CA HIS A 135 -11.81 -1.53 -8.49
C HIS A 135 -12.32 -1.37 -7.05
N ILE A 136 -12.87 -0.21 -6.72
CA ILE A 136 -13.27 0.11 -5.34
C ILE A 136 -14.75 0.44 -5.28
N SER A 137 -15.45 -0.26 -4.41
CA SER A 137 -16.84 0.04 -4.02
C SER A 137 -16.91 0.44 -2.55
N CYS A 138 -17.59 1.53 -2.27
CA CYS A 138 -17.74 2.11 -0.94
C CYS A 138 -19.15 1.90 -0.40
N GLU A 139 -19.30 1.15 0.70
CA GLU A 139 -20.58 0.90 1.35
C GLU A 139 -20.93 2.04 2.32
N GLY A 140 -21.72 3.03 1.86
CA GLY A 140 -22.27 4.07 2.72
C GLY A 140 -21.22 5.09 3.21
N TYR A 141 -21.45 5.65 4.39
CA TYR A 141 -20.68 6.79 4.92
C TYR A 141 -19.23 6.42 5.28
N ASN A 142 -18.29 6.72 4.40
CA ASN A 142 -16.85 6.51 4.62
C ASN A 142 -15.99 7.54 3.87
N SER A 143 -14.69 7.60 4.18
CA SER A 143 -13.74 8.51 3.55
C SER A 143 -12.37 7.85 3.42
N PRO A 144 -12.22 6.85 2.54
CA PRO A 144 -10.96 6.18 2.35
C PRO A 144 -9.90 7.13 1.75
N LYS A 145 -8.63 6.87 2.09
CA LYS A 145 -7.47 7.53 1.50
C LYS A 145 -6.74 6.53 0.62
N ILE A 146 -6.47 6.90 -0.61
CA ILE A 146 -5.78 6.06 -1.59
C ILE A 146 -4.48 6.74 -1.98
N TYR A 147 -3.37 6.02 -1.83
CA TYR A 147 -2.04 6.44 -2.28
C TYR A 147 -1.69 5.61 -3.51
N LEU A 148 -1.61 6.25 -4.67
CA LEU A 148 -1.47 5.59 -5.97
C LEU A 148 -0.09 5.89 -6.55
N PHE A 149 0.65 4.82 -6.87
CA PHE A 149 2.02 4.89 -7.34
C PHE A 149 2.18 4.29 -8.75
N ASP A 150 3.31 4.61 -9.38
CA ASP A 150 3.79 4.06 -10.66
C ASP A 150 2.74 4.12 -11.78
N ASP A 151 2.49 3.04 -12.46
CA ASP A 151 1.53 2.90 -13.55
C ASP A 151 0.24 2.19 -13.09
N SER A 152 -0.03 2.19 -11.79
CA SER A 152 -1.21 1.54 -11.24
C SER A 152 -2.51 2.27 -11.61
N VAL A 153 -3.59 1.51 -11.69
CA VAL A 153 -4.92 1.98 -12.04
C VAL A 153 -5.86 1.79 -10.85
N VAL A 154 -6.66 2.81 -10.56
CA VAL A 154 -7.77 2.69 -9.63
C VAL A 154 -9.07 3.16 -10.30
N THR A 155 -10.12 2.35 -10.18
CA THR A 155 -11.47 2.69 -10.63
C THR A 155 -12.40 2.72 -9.43
N ILE A 156 -13.05 3.87 -9.17
CA ILE A 156 -14.08 3.96 -8.13
C ILE A 156 -15.41 3.56 -8.78
N GLU A 157 -15.82 2.32 -8.57
CA GLU A 157 -16.99 1.72 -9.25
C GLU A 157 -18.31 2.18 -8.66
N ASP A 158 -18.43 2.16 -7.32
CA ASP A 158 -19.63 2.53 -6.59
C ASP A 158 -19.28 3.40 -5.39
N CYS A 159 -19.89 4.54 -5.32
CA CYS A 159 -19.66 5.52 -4.26
C CYS A 159 -20.86 6.46 -4.19
N ASP A 160 -21.63 6.41 -3.12
CA ASP A 160 -22.75 7.31 -2.92
C ASP A 160 -22.29 8.76 -2.62
N ASP A 161 -23.20 9.69 -2.54
CA ASP A 161 -22.92 11.11 -2.31
C ASP A 161 -22.40 11.40 -0.88
N THR A 162 -22.54 10.47 0.04
CA THR A 162 -22.05 10.56 1.43
C THR A 162 -20.58 10.14 1.56
N CYS A 163 -20.04 9.41 0.59
CA CYS A 163 -18.64 9.02 0.58
C CYS A 163 -17.70 10.17 0.24
N GLY A 164 -16.49 10.13 0.78
CA GLY A 164 -15.46 11.15 0.56
C GLY A 164 -14.12 10.56 0.15
N VAL A 165 -14.04 9.92 -1.02
CA VAL A 165 -12.80 9.31 -1.50
C VAL A 165 -11.73 10.36 -1.77
N ILE A 166 -10.53 10.17 -1.18
CA ILE A 166 -9.37 11.04 -1.38
C ILE A 166 -8.23 10.22 -1.99
N ILE A 167 -7.72 10.68 -3.14
CA ILE A 167 -6.64 10.01 -3.87
C ILE A 167 -5.42 10.92 -3.93
N TYR A 168 -4.27 10.40 -3.45
CA TYR A 168 -2.96 11.01 -3.61
C TYR A 168 -2.20 10.26 -4.71
N LYS A 169 -2.06 10.90 -5.85
CA LYS A 169 -1.41 10.34 -7.03
C LYS A 169 0.06 10.75 -7.03
N TYR A 170 0.97 9.78 -6.94
CA TYR A 170 2.43 9.97 -6.85
C TYR A 170 3.17 9.72 -8.16
N SER A 171 2.47 9.40 -9.24
CA SER A 171 3.06 9.20 -10.56
C SER A 171 2.14 9.76 -11.64
N ASP A 172 2.71 10.37 -12.67
CA ASP A 172 1.95 10.83 -13.83
C ASP A 172 1.36 9.67 -14.63
N ASN A 173 1.99 8.49 -14.56
CA ASN A 173 1.52 7.28 -15.25
C ASN A 173 0.35 6.60 -14.53
N ALA A 174 0.13 6.90 -13.25
CA ALA A 174 -1.00 6.34 -12.52
C ALA A 174 -2.33 6.87 -13.09
N THR A 175 -3.36 6.03 -13.09
CA THR A 175 -4.66 6.36 -13.67
C THR A 175 -5.77 6.27 -12.63
N VAL A 176 -6.67 7.24 -12.66
CA VAL A 176 -7.88 7.27 -11.81
C VAL A 176 -9.09 7.32 -12.73
N ASN A 177 -9.98 6.34 -12.55
CA ASN A 177 -11.23 6.25 -13.28
C ASN A 177 -12.42 6.30 -12.31
N THR A 178 -13.60 6.65 -12.83
CA THR A 178 -14.87 6.59 -12.11
C THR A 178 -15.86 5.73 -12.88
N GLY A 179 -16.47 4.80 -12.19
CA GLY A 179 -17.53 3.93 -12.72
C GLY A 179 -18.88 4.64 -12.78
N LYS A 180 -19.83 3.98 -13.39
CA LYS A 180 -21.19 4.52 -13.63
C LYS A 180 -21.96 4.82 -12.34
N PHE A 181 -21.67 4.10 -11.25
CA PHE A 181 -22.37 4.24 -9.98
C PHE A 181 -21.62 5.11 -8.97
N CYS A 182 -20.54 5.75 -9.39
CA CYS A 182 -19.82 6.72 -8.58
C CYS A 182 -20.57 8.07 -8.61
N LEU A 183 -21.41 8.31 -7.61
CA LEU A 183 -22.24 9.52 -7.52
C LEU A 183 -21.48 10.75 -7.09
N LYS A 184 -20.28 10.57 -6.50
CA LYS A 184 -19.44 11.66 -6.05
C LYS A 184 -17.99 11.45 -6.51
N GLU A 185 -17.52 12.34 -7.34
CA GLU A 185 -16.15 12.34 -7.84
C GLU A 185 -15.10 12.32 -6.72
N PRO A 186 -14.08 11.46 -6.81
CA PRO A 186 -12.99 11.43 -5.86
C PRO A 186 -12.20 12.74 -5.93
N LYS A 187 -11.67 13.19 -4.79
CA LYS A 187 -10.74 14.31 -4.73
C LYS A 187 -9.33 13.81 -5.04
N VAL A 188 -8.79 14.20 -6.18
CA VAL A 188 -7.45 13.77 -6.63
C VAL A 188 -6.43 14.89 -6.37
N PHE A 189 -5.33 14.53 -5.70
CA PHE A 189 -4.19 15.41 -5.44
C PHE A 189 -2.93 14.82 -6.05
N ASN A 190 -2.32 15.51 -7.01
CA ASN A 190 -1.00 15.13 -7.51
C ASN A 190 0.06 15.46 -6.46
N LYS A 191 0.94 14.53 -6.21
CA LYS A 191 2.04 14.62 -5.24
C LYS A 191 3.35 14.27 -5.91
N GLU A 192 4.42 14.90 -5.49
CA GLU A 192 5.76 14.47 -5.83
C GLU A 192 6.26 13.49 -4.76
N LEU A 193 6.75 12.35 -5.19
CA LEU A 193 7.49 11.46 -4.31
C LEU A 193 8.88 12.05 -4.13
N ARG A 194 9.13 12.66 -2.98
CA ARG A 194 10.48 13.08 -2.60
C ARG A 194 11.22 11.87 -2.04
N LEU A 195 11.86 11.15 -2.94
CA LEU A 195 12.69 9.98 -2.64
C LEU A 195 14.16 10.34 -2.57
#